data_88c895e384703af17526dbf544ae5ac6
#
_entry.id   88c895e384703af17526dbf544ae5ac6
#
_cell.length_a   1.000
_cell.length_b   1.000
_cell.length_c   1.000
_cell.angle_alpha   90.00
_cell.angle_beta   90.00
_cell.angle_gamma   90.00
#
_symmetry.space_group_name_H-M   'P 1'
#
loop_
_entity.id
_entity.type
_entity.pdbx_description
1 polymer ?
#
loop_
_entity_poly.entity_id
_entity_poly.type
_entity_poly.pdbx_seq_one_letter_code
_entity_poly.pdbx_strand_id
1 'polypeptide(L)'
;MRINNPQLSAMFTRRLRQVAVSAACAFCIIGASAQDISQIGKSDPLIITGSIGTQNTYYHTSMGAGYMSPLSNSVYANLNIRIYGFSMPFSFYYTNNNTSFSYPQFSFNISPSYKDFTAHIGQSSMPFSTYVMNMSFNGVGLEYKGKKFRTSAFYGVLKSAVNDNPEDPNPRKPQYRRIGWGFSAGYGSGRKSIDVYFLRAYDQESSINELYRETYRPQENLVVGVKGSYAIKNFLSFHVNAATSAFTADTESQKVTVGQATKYDGIFQPRYTTILRFAGDASLAFTTKWFNTSLYYKIIQPDYTSLGTYYTSNNYHSLGATFGTTLFKRVTLSANFSLQKDNLTKKQLYTTKGYVYSGMAGFRITDNFNINAMYNGYLQDQADGTVVLNDTVRVHRILHSVSLLPSIVFQRTNLDHSFSLSGNYTTNKDLNIFSIGMSDVKTLALGASYTLNVKPWDTNFSFNFSHQQSEGFETTYLSDVGSFTTGRSFLKDNNLSTSATVSICYNEVKKTSKNLSMALDLSANYTLKKAHSFSFSASFSKYGDVNLTKTKSSLDGTDIRLTMNYVYTFTLLEIKRKAKEKK
;
A
#
# COMPACT_ATOMS: atom_id res chain seq x y z
N MET A 1 -25.17 27.83 15.37
CA MET A 1 -24.86 26.90 16.48
C MET A 1 -23.42 27.14 16.91
N ARG A 2 -23.18 27.79 18.05
CA ARG A 2 -21.84 28.02 18.59
C ARG A 2 -21.47 26.76 19.39
N ILE A 3 -20.51 25.98 18.88
CA ILE A 3 -19.95 24.87 19.62
C ILE A 3 -18.87 25.43 20.55
N ASN A 4 -19.28 25.82 21.77
CA ASN A 4 -18.36 26.13 22.86
C ASN A 4 -18.07 24.83 23.63
N ASN A 5 -17.06 24.08 23.18
CA ASN A 5 -16.54 22.98 23.99
C ASN A 5 -15.14 23.39 24.51
N PRO A 6 -15.02 23.80 25.78
CA PRO A 6 -13.76 24.30 26.34
C PRO A 6 -12.67 23.24 26.41
N GLN A 7 -13.03 21.95 26.43
CA GLN A 7 -12.06 20.85 26.42
C GLN A 7 -11.36 20.67 25.06
N LEU A 8 -12.08 20.87 23.95
CA LEU A 8 -11.51 20.83 22.60
C LEU A 8 -10.53 22.00 22.36
N SER A 9 -10.87 23.20 22.84
CA SER A 9 -10.00 24.39 22.75
C SER A 9 -8.73 24.23 23.59
N ALA A 10 -8.82 23.69 24.80
CA ALA A 10 -7.66 23.45 25.66
C ALA A 10 -6.73 22.34 25.11
N MET A 11 -7.30 21.30 24.52
CA MET A 11 -6.54 20.21 23.91
C MET A 11 -5.83 20.67 22.62
N PHE A 12 -6.48 21.50 21.82
CA PHE A 12 -5.91 22.10 20.60
C PHE A 12 -4.77 23.07 20.92
N THR A 13 -4.94 23.94 21.93
CA THR A 13 -3.91 24.87 22.39
C THR A 13 -2.71 24.16 23.04
N ARG A 14 -2.95 23.08 23.77
CA ARG A 14 -1.86 22.27 24.37
C ARG A 14 -1.04 21.53 23.32
N ARG A 15 -1.69 20.99 22.29
CA ARG A 15 -1.01 20.35 21.15
C ARG A 15 -0.27 21.34 20.27
N LEU A 16 -0.84 22.53 20.00
CA LEU A 16 -0.16 23.62 19.30
C LEU A 16 1.07 24.11 20.05
N ARG A 17 1.02 24.23 21.39
CA ARG A 17 2.20 24.58 22.19
C ARG A 17 3.28 23.50 22.15
N GLN A 18 2.92 22.22 22.19
CA GLN A 18 3.90 21.13 22.06
C GLN A 18 4.56 21.12 20.68
N VAL A 19 3.80 21.34 19.61
CA VAL A 19 4.31 21.46 18.24
C VAL A 19 5.22 22.68 18.09
N ALA A 20 4.83 23.81 18.65
CA ALA A 20 5.61 25.05 18.60
C ALA A 20 6.94 24.91 19.38
N VAL A 21 6.93 24.28 20.55
CA VAL A 21 8.14 24.01 21.35
C VAL A 21 9.05 23.01 20.63
N SER A 22 8.50 21.92 20.05
CA SER A 22 9.28 20.95 19.29
C SER A 22 9.90 21.57 18.01
N ALA A 23 9.14 22.42 17.32
CA ALA A 23 9.63 23.18 16.17
C ALA A 23 10.71 24.18 16.57
N ALA A 24 10.51 24.90 17.69
CA ALA A 24 11.51 25.83 18.21
C ALA A 24 12.81 25.15 18.65
N CYS A 25 12.72 23.98 19.30
CA CYS A 25 13.91 23.17 19.66
C CYS A 25 14.64 22.64 18.42
N ALA A 26 13.90 22.17 17.39
CA ALA A 26 14.50 21.76 16.11
C ALA A 26 15.16 22.96 15.40
N PHE A 27 14.58 24.15 15.45
CA PHE A 27 15.15 25.38 14.91
C PHE A 27 16.43 25.80 15.65
N CYS A 28 16.48 25.65 16.99
CA CYS A 28 17.67 25.97 17.78
C CYS A 28 18.85 25.03 17.51
N ILE A 29 18.58 23.75 17.25
CA ILE A 29 19.63 22.75 16.94
C ILE A 29 20.18 22.95 15.52
N ILE A 30 19.34 23.35 14.58
CA ILE A 30 19.73 23.60 13.18
C ILE A 30 20.36 24.98 13.00
N GLY A 31 19.98 25.95 13.84
CA GLY A 31 20.46 27.34 13.75
C GLY A 31 21.95 27.52 14.07
N ALA A 32 22.56 26.62 14.81
CA ALA A 32 23.99 26.71 15.21
C ALA A 32 24.99 26.31 14.10
N SER A 33 24.54 25.66 13.01
CA SER A 33 25.41 25.20 11.91
C SER A 33 24.92 25.64 10.52
N ALA A 34 23.89 26.47 10.42
CA ALA A 34 23.08 26.63 9.21
C ALA A 34 23.54 27.69 8.21
N GLN A 35 24.65 28.35 8.43
CA GLN A 35 25.18 29.30 7.44
C GLN A 35 26.31 28.65 6.62
N ASP A 36 25.97 27.77 5.71
CA ASP A 36 26.92 27.38 4.67
C ASP A 36 27.01 28.50 3.62
N ILE A 37 27.91 29.44 3.89
CA ILE A 37 28.25 30.56 2.99
C ILE A 37 28.63 30.05 1.59
N SER A 38 29.04 28.77 1.43
CA SER A 38 29.42 28.20 0.14
C SER A 38 28.27 28.02 -0.84
N GLN A 39 27.03 28.04 -0.37
CA GLN A 39 25.81 27.98 -1.20
C GLN A 39 25.28 29.35 -1.58
N ILE A 40 25.75 30.41 -0.91
CA ILE A 40 25.45 31.80 -1.30
C ILE A 40 26.05 32.01 -2.68
N GLY A 41 25.17 32.30 -3.65
CA GLY A 41 25.57 32.50 -5.04
C GLY A 41 25.55 31.25 -5.93
N LYS A 42 25.19 30.07 -5.41
CA LYS A 42 24.98 28.83 -6.19
C LYS A 42 23.50 28.41 -6.31
N SER A 43 22.68 28.73 -5.31
CA SER A 43 21.25 28.44 -5.29
C SER A 43 20.44 29.72 -5.07
N ASP A 44 19.15 29.69 -5.42
CA ASP A 44 18.26 30.81 -5.20
C ASP A 44 18.10 31.11 -3.71
N PRO A 45 18.09 32.41 -3.30
CA PRO A 45 18.07 32.82 -1.92
C PRO A 45 16.85 32.33 -1.15
N LEU A 46 15.64 32.43 -1.74
CA LEU A 46 14.40 32.04 -1.09
C LEU A 46 13.34 31.70 -2.15
N ILE A 47 12.75 30.51 -2.01
CA ILE A 47 11.60 30.09 -2.80
C ILE A 47 10.56 29.51 -1.83
N ILE A 48 9.34 30.03 -1.87
CA ILE A 48 8.20 29.49 -1.12
C ILE A 48 7.12 29.08 -2.12
N THR A 49 6.92 27.79 -2.27
CA THR A 49 5.87 27.21 -3.11
C THR A 49 4.92 26.38 -2.28
N GLY A 50 3.71 26.20 -2.76
CA GLY A 50 2.78 25.34 -2.07
C GLY A 50 1.49 25.10 -2.83
N SER A 51 0.66 24.26 -2.24
CA SER A 51 -0.71 24.01 -2.66
C SER A 51 -1.61 23.89 -1.44
N ILE A 52 -2.84 24.39 -1.59
CA ILE A 52 -3.92 24.17 -0.63
C ILE A 52 -5.09 23.62 -1.43
N GLY A 53 -5.73 22.58 -0.90
CA GLY A 53 -6.86 21.97 -1.57
C GLY A 53 -7.94 21.53 -0.60
N THR A 54 -9.13 21.38 -1.15
CA THR A 54 -10.28 20.79 -0.47
C THR A 54 -10.97 19.79 -1.37
N GLN A 55 -11.42 18.71 -0.78
CA GLN A 55 -12.23 17.69 -1.44
C GLN A 55 -13.54 17.53 -0.67
N ASN A 56 -14.66 17.63 -1.37
CA ASN A 56 -15.99 17.48 -0.84
C ASN A 56 -16.67 16.35 -1.60
N THR A 57 -17.20 15.37 -0.91
CA THR A 57 -17.90 14.23 -1.50
C THR A 57 -19.28 14.13 -0.88
N TYR A 58 -20.29 14.15 -1.73
CA TYR A 58 -21.67 13.81 -1.38
C TYR A 58 -21.94 12.38 -1.85
N TYR A 59 -22.49 11.55 -0.97
CA TYR A 59 -22.88 10.20 -1.25
C TYR A 59 -24.30 9.94 -0.77
N HIS A 60 -25.10 9.35 -1.65
CA HIS A 60 -26.46 8.92 -1.34
C HIS A 60 -26.72 7.55 -1.93
N THR A 61 -27.30 6.66 -1.15
CA THR A 61 -27.77 5.36 -1.60
C THR A 61 -29.19 5.12 -1.14
N SER A 62 -29.99 4.49 -2.00
CA SER A 62 -31.33 4.02 -1.64
C SER A 62 -31.35 2.57 -1.16
N MET A 63 -30.18 1.89 -1.11
CA MET A 63 -30.04 0.46 -0.78
C MET A 63 -29.79 0.20 0.72
N GLY A 64 -30.32 1.03 1.62
CA GLY A 64 -30.18 0.86 3.08
C GLY A 64 -29.03 1.69 3.67
N ALA A 65 -28.39 1.22 4.75
CA ALA A 65 -27.30 1.96 5.39
C ALA A 65 -26.09 2.09 4.48
N GLY A 66 -25.76 3.31 4.08
CA GLY A 66 -24.61 3.60 3.23
C GLY A 66 -23.28 3.29 3.92
N TYR A 67 -22.31 2.83 3.17
CA TYR A 67 -20.93 2.56 3.65
C TYR A 67 -20.13 3.84 3.94
N MET A 68 -20.63 4.99 3.53
CA MET A 68 -19.95 6.29 3.65
C MET A 68 -20.89 7.31 4.31
N SER A 69 -20.30 8.27 5.01
CA SER A 69 -21.04 9.45 5.47
C SER A 69 -21.65 10.18 4.27
N PRO A 70 -22.92 10.66 4.37
CA PRO A 70 -23.58 11.37 3.27
C PRO A 70 -22.79 12.59 2.77
N LEU A 71 -22.04 13.24 3.65
CA LEU A 71 -21.16 14.35 3.30
C LEU A 71 -19.80 14.15 3.96
N SER A 72 -18.77 14.00 3.16
CA SER A 72 -17.38 13.96 3.62
C SER A 72 -16.57 15.11 3.03
N ASN A 73 -15.81 15.75 3.90
CA ASN A 73 -14.97 16.88 3.54
C ASN A 73 -13.54 16.60 3.98
N SER A 74 -12.58 16.96 3.15
CA SER A 74 -11.17 16.96 3.51
C SER A 74 -10.50 18.24 3.06
N VAL A 75 -9.53 18.68 3.85
CA VAL A 75 -8.68 19.83 3.56
C VAL A 75 -7.23 19.40 3.66
N TYR A 76 -6.43 19.80 2.72
CA TYR A 76 -5.01 19.52 2.72
C TYR A 76 -4.19 20.71 2.26
N ALA A 77 -2.98 20.82 2.78
CA ALA A 77 -2.03 21.84 2.41
C ALA A 77 -0.63 21.22 2.30
N ASN A 78 0.10 21.63 1.27
CA ASN A 78 1.51 21.29 1.09
C ASN A 78 2.27 22.58 0.86
N LEU A 79 3.31 22.81 1.63
CA LEU A 79 4.21 23.96 1.51
C LEU A 79 5.64 23.44 1.37
N ASN A 80 6.45 24.11 0.58
CA ASN A 80 7.88 23.87 0.50
C ASN A 80 8.64 25.19 0.55
N ILE A 81 9.36 25.38 1.63
CA ILE A 81 10.20 26.56 1.86
C ILE A 81 11.64 26.14 1.55
N ARG A 82 12.29 26.81 0.62
CA ARG A 82 13.71 26.60 0.26
C ARG A 82 14.50 27.87 0.53
N ILE A 83 15.60 27.72 1.28
CA ILE A 83 16.51 28.82 1.61
C ILE A 83 17.93 28.34 1.42
N TYR A 84 18.66 28.82 0.38
CA TYR A 84 20.06 28.48 0.11
C TYR A 84 20.41 26.98 0.22
N GLY A 85 19.59 26.09 -0.34
CA GLY A 85 19.80 24.65 -0.29
C GLY A 85 19.20 23.94 0.93
N PHE A 86 18.71 24.68 1.93
CA PHE A 86 17.82 24.17 2.96
C PHE A 86 16.42 24.02 2.37
N SER A 87 15.77 22.88 2.57
CA SER A 87 14.40 22.63 2.12
C SER A 87 13.56 22.18 3.31
N MET A 88 12.39 22.77 3.47
CA MET A 88 11.44 22.43 4.54
C MET A 88 10.06 22.16 3.93
N PRO A 89 9.81 20.94 3.44
CA PRO A 89 8.48 20.54 3.06
C PRO A 89 7.59 20.38 4.30
N PHE A 90 6.39 20.88 4.20
CA PHE A 90 5.31 20.76 5.19
C PHE A 90 4.09 20.16 4.50
N SER A 91 3.43 19.22 5.11
CA SER A 91 2.14 18.71 4.68
C SER A 91 1.16 18.63 5.83
N PHE A 92 -0.08 18.92 5.50
CA PHE A 92 -1.21 18.90 6.42
C PHE A 92 -2.40 18.21 5.74
N TYR A 93 -3.13 17.40 6.47
CA TYR A 93 -4.35 16.76 6.03
C TYR A 93 -5.35 16.68 7.18
N TYR A 94 -6.61 17.00 6.86
CA TYR A 94 -7.74 16.83 7.76
C TYR A 94 -8.93 16.29 6.99
N THR A 95 -9.69 15.36 7.60
CA THR A 95 -10.96 14.88 7.06
C THR A 95 -11.97 14.64 8.18
N ASN A 96 -13.24 14.88 7.89
CA ASN A 96 -14.35 14.49 8.77
C ASN A 96 -14.88 13.07 8.47
N ASN A 97 -14.33 12.41 7.45
CA ASN A 97 -14.73 11.05 7.11
C ASN A 97 -14.22 10.07 8.17
N ASN A 98 -15.13 9.48 8.91
CA ASN A 98 -14.83 8.52 9.96
C ASN A 98 -14.87 7.09 9.39
N THR A 99 -14.00 6.80 8.43
CA THR A 99 -13.79 5.42 8.02
C THR A 99 -13.02 4.71 9.13
N SER A 100 -13.53 3.60 9.62
CA SER A 100 -13.01 2.79 10.73
C SER A 100 -11.62 2.19 10.49
N PHE A 101 -10.96 2.48 9.38
CA PHE A 101 -9.64 1.98 9.00
C PHE A 101 -8.58 3.09 8.99
N SER A 102 -7.70 3.03 9.98
CA SER A 102 -6.25 3.34 9.97
C SER A 102 -5.74 4.73 9.55
N TYR A 103 -6.51 5.63 8.99
CA TYR A 103 -6.04 6.98 8.67
C TYR A 103 -6.45 7.95 9.77
N PRO A 104 -5.52 8.67 10.38
CA PRO A 104 -5.87 9.70 11.33
C PRO A 104 -6.69 10.78 10.61
N GLN A 105 -7.80 11.21 11.24
CA GLN A 105 -8.60 12.34 10.73
C GLN A 105 -7.76 13.62 10.56
N PHE A 106 -6.67 13.68 11.29
CA PHE A 106 -5.72 14.78 11.27
C PHE A 106 -4.30 14.22 11.15
N SER A 107 -3.53 14.71 10.20
CA SER A 107 -2.10 14.44 10.10
C SER A 107 -1.34 15.69 9.66
N PHE A 108 -0.13 15.83 10.16
CA PHE A 108 0.83 16.79 9.65
C PHE A 108 2.23 16.18 9.59
N ASN A 109 3.03 16.67 8.68
CA ASN A 109 4.44 16.32 8.54
C ASN A 109 5.25 17.56 8.21
N ILE A 110 6.41 17.70 8.85
CA ILE A 110 7.43 18.67 8.51
C ILE A 110 8.75 17.91 8.38
N SER A 111 9.41 18.01 7.23
CA SER A 111 10.64 17.26 6.97
C SER A 111 11.76 18.17 6.49
N PRO A 112 12.31 19.06 7.36
CA PRO A 112 13.43 19.94 7.00
C PRO A 112 14.66 19.11 6.61
N SER A 113 15.26 19.47 5.48
CA SER A 113 16.44 18.81 4.96
C SER A 113 17.52 19.81 4.56
N TYR A 114 18.76 19.48 4.86
CA TYR A 114 19.92 20.25 4.47
C TYR A 114 21.11 19.33 4.19
N LYS A 115 21.64 19.38 2.97
CA LYS A 115 22.65 18.44 2.47
C LYS A 115 22.20 16.98 2.69
N ASP A 116 22.94 16.26 3.50
CA ASP A 116 22.73 14.83 3.78
C ASP A 116 21.82 14.58 5.01
N PHE A 117 21.39 15.65 5.70
CA PHE A 117 20.54 15.56 6.89
C PHE A 117 19.09 15.84 6.57
N THR A 118 18.18 15.04 7.15
CA THR A 118 16.74 15.26 7.12
C THR A 118 16.18 15.00 8.52
N ALA A 119 15.45 15.96 9.06
CA ALA A 119 14.66 15.76 10.26
C ALA A 119 13.21 15.45 9.87
N HIS A 120 12.50 14.73 10.70
CA HIS A 120 11.09 14.37 10.51
C HIS A 120 10.31 14.76 11.76
N ILE A 121 9.20 15.47 11.61
CA ILE A 121 8.34 15.92 12.70
C ILE A 121 6.90 15.65 12.30
N GLY A 122 6.14 14.96 13.16
CA GLY A 122 4.75 14.56 12.90
C GLY A 122 4.66 13.16 12.27
N GLN A 123 3.68 12.97 11.38
CA GLN A 123 3.40 11.68 10.75
C GLN A 123 4.46 11.39 9.68
N SER A 124 5.35 10.46 9.96
CA SER A 124 6.50 10.17 9.11
C SER A 124 6.78 8.68 9.01
N SER A 125 7.58 8.30 8.02
CA SER A 125 8.11 6.93 7.88
C SER A 125 9.60 6.99 7.64
N MET A 126 10.31 5.96 8.05
CA MET A 126 11.74 5.82 7.85
C MET A 126 12.11 4.49 7.19
N PRO A 127 13.21 4.44 6.40
CA PRO A 127 13.62 3.23 5.69
C PRO A 127 14.29 2.23 6.63
N PHE A 128 13.50 1.42 7.32
CA PHE A 128 13.96 0.28 8.10
C PHE A 128 13.84 -1.02 7.31
N SER A 129 14.40 -2.10 7.83
CA SER A 129 14.13 -3.45 7.31
C SER A 129 12.65 -3.79 7.48
N THR A 130 12.06 -4.48 6.49
CA THR A 130 10.65 -4.91 6.50
C THR A 130 10.32 -5.84 7.66
N TYR A 131 11.31 -6.57 8.20
CA TYR A 131 11.13 -7.38 9.39
C TYR A 131 11.21 -6.58 10.69
N VAL A 132 11.80 -5.40 10.67
CA VAL A 132 11.95 -4.55 11.86
C VAL A 132 10.80 -3.56 11.95
N MET A 133 10.59 -2.73 10.90
CA MET A 133 9.56 -1.71 10.89
C MET A 133 9.12 -1.38 9.46
N ASN A 134 7.81 -1.37 9.25
CA ASN A 134 7.17 -0.88 8.02
C ASN A 134 5.99 0.06 8.31
N MET A 135 5.78 0.42 9.58
CA MET A 135 4.76 1.37 10.01
C MET A 135 5.29 2.79 9.95
N SER A 136 4.38 3.75 9.77
CA SER A 136 4.64 5.16 10.05
C SER A 136 4.56 5.42 11.56
N PHE A 137 5.21 6.50 12.00
CA PHE A 137 5.14 6.98 13.37
C PHE A 137 4.70 8.44 13.40
N ASN A 138 4.08 8.85 14.49
CA ASN A 138 3.79 10.25 14.77
C ASN A 138 4.72 10.73 15.88
N GLY A 139 5.74 11.50 15.52
CA GLY A 139 6.81 11.85 16.46
C GLY A 139 7.92 12.67 15.82
N VAL A 140 9.13 12.35 16.20
CA VAL A 140 10.34 13.00 15.69
C VAL A 140 11.33 11.97 15.17
N GLY A 141 12.08 12.34 14.13
CA GLY A 141 13.12 11.50 13.57
C GLY A 141 14.24 12.34 12.96
N LEU A 142 15.42 11.74 12.86
CA LEU A 142 16.59 12.33 12.23
C LEU A 142 17.23 11.30 11.31
N GLU A 143 17.56 11.70 10.11
CA GLU A 143 18.19 10.88 9.10
C GLU A 143 19.42 11.59 8.53
N TYR A 144 20.52 10.84 8.40
CA TYR A 144 21.72 11.25 7.70
C TYR A 144 22.01 10.27 6.56
N LYS A 145 22.09 10.77 5.33
CA LYS A 145 22.35 10.00 4.09
C LYS A 145 23.62 10.48 3.40
N GLY A 146 24.78 10.23 3.99
CA GLY A 146 26.06 10.49 3.33
C GLY A 146 26.36 9.48 2.22
N LYS A 147 27.44 9.73 1.47
CA LYS A 147 27.84 8.89 0.30
C LYS A 147 28.12 7.43 0.65
N LYS A 148 28.67 7.14 1.81
CA LYS A 148 29.01 5.79 2.27
C LYS A 148 28.35 5.45 3.60
N PHE A 149 28.30 6.38 4.53
CA PHE A 149 27.72 6.21 5.84
C PHE A 149 26.31 6.80 5.85
N ARG A 150 25.36 6.07 6.44
CA ARG A 150 23.98 6.51 6.69
C ARG A 150 23.53 6.07 8.06
N THR A 151 22.73 6.90 8.69
CA THR A 151 22.14 6.56 9.99
C THR A 151 20.79 7.24 10.12
N SER A 152 19.89 6.64 10.88
CA SER A 152 18.63 7.26 11.24
C SER A 152 18.21 6.88 12.65
N ALA A 153 17.47 7.76 13.29
CA ALA A 153 16.85 7.50 14.59
C ALA A 153 15.48 8.15 14.65
N PHE A 154 14.56 7.53 15.37
CA PHE A 154 13.23 8.10 15.58
C PHE A 154 12.71 7.77 16.99
N TYR A 155 11.74 8.60 17.42
CA TYR A 155 10.90 8.39 18.59
C TYR A 155 9.48 8.87 18.28
N GLY A 156 8.47 8.04 18.54
CA GLY A 156 7.10 8.45 18.26
C GLY A 156 6.04 7.40 18.59
N VAL A 157 4.81 7.78 18.35
CA VAL A 157 3.62 6.93 18.51
C VAL A 157 3.42 6.13 17.22
N LEU A 158 3.48 4.79 17.31
CA LEU A 158 3.23 3.86 16.21
C LEU A 158 1.73 3.57 16.04
N LYS A 159 0.99 3.51 17.15
CA LYS A 159 -0.48 3.36 17.17
C LYS A 159 -1.07 4.29 18.22
N SER A 160 -2.17 4.96 17.87
CA SER A 160 -2.94 5.76 18.83
C SER A 160 -3.80 4.87 19.71
N ALA A 161 -4.06 5.31 20.94
CA ALA A 161 -5.02 4.64 21.81
C ALA A 161 -6.44 4.73 21.22
N VAL A 162 -7.19 3.66 21.35
CA VAL A 162 -8.62 3.60 21.09
C VAL A 162 -9.30 3.08 22.35
N ASN A 163 -10.20 3.89 22.91
CA ASN A 163 -11.11 3.44 23.94
C ASN A 163 -12.45 3.11 23.28
N ASP A 164 -13.12 2.11 23.81
CA ASP A 164 -14.46 1.79 23.40
C ASP A 164 -15.41 2.93 23.77
N ASN A 165 -16.36 3.21 22.87
CA ASN A 165 -17.49 4.06 23.16
C ASN A 165 -18.76 3.21 23.08
N PRO A 166 -19.38 2.85 24.20
CA PRO A 166 -20.60 2.03 24.22
C PRO A 166 -21.79 2.66 23.45
N GLU A 167 -21.75 3.97 23.23
CA GLU A 167 -22.77 4.70 22.48
C GLU A 167 -22.53 4.66 20.95
N ASP A 168 -21.36 4.15 20.51
CA ASP A 168 -21.06 4.04 19.09
C ASP A 168 -21.80 2.81 18.52
N PRO A 169 -22.63 2.96 17.47
CA PRO A 169 -23.29 1.83 16.81
C PRO A 169 -22.32 0.77 16.27
N ASN A 170 -21.07 1.15 16.04
CA ASN A 170 -19.97 0.26 15.61
C ASN A 170 -18.76 0.41 16.54
N PRO A 171 -18.80 -0.12 17.77
CA PRO A 171 -17.75 0.07 18.76
C PRO A 171 -16.42 -0.50 18.24
N ARG A 172 -15.38 0.31 18.32
CA ARG A 172 -14.03 -0.09 17.96
C ARG A 172 -13.40 -0.90 19.12
N LYS A 173 -12.69 -1.97 18.77
CA LYS A 173 -11.94 -2.74 19.78
C LYS A 173 -10.93 -1.84 20.49
N PRO A 174 -10.86 -1.89 21.84
CA PRO A 174 -9.85 -1.17 22.61
C PRO A 174 -8.44 -1.48 22.12
N GLN A 175 -7.61 -0.45 22.02
CA GLN A 175 -6.23 -0.55 21.56
C GLN A 175 -5.33 0.36 22.38
N TYR A 176 -4.22 -0.15 22.87
CA TYR A 176 -3.21 0.65 23.56
C TYR A 176 -2.52 1.66 22.62
N ARG A 177 -2.12 2.79 23.20
CA ARG A 177 -1.12 3.66 22.58
C ARG A 177 0.21 2.92 22.54
N ARG A 178 0.74 2.70 21.36
CA ARG A 178 2.05 2.08 21.14
C ARG A 178 3.10 3.14 20.90
N ILE A 179 4.13 3.18 21.71
CA ILE A 179 5.31 4.03 21.54
C ILE A 179 6.42 3.20 20.96
N GLY A 180 7.15 3.76 20.00
CA GLY A 180 8.33 3.14 19.40
C GLY A 180 9.47 4.10 19.30
N TRP A 181 10.69 3.57 19.46
CA TRP A 181 11.92 4.25 19.12
C TRP A 181 12.91 3.28 18.49
N GLY A 182 13.73 3.79 17.62
CA GLY A 182 14.69 2.95 16.94
C GLY A 182 15.78 3.75 16.28
N PHE A 183 16.84 3.05 15.90
CA PHE A 183 17.92 3.60 15.12
C PHE A 183 18.38 2.61 14.04
N SER A 184 19.01 3.14 13.00
CA SER A 184 19.73 2.36 12.01
C SER A 184 21.10 2.95 11.77
N ALA A 185 22.06 2.10 11.42
CA ALA A 185 23.37 2.51 10.96
C ALA A 185 23.77 1.65 9.77
N GLY A 186 24.25 2.30 8.70
CA GLY A 186 24.62 1.61 7.49
C GLY A 186 25.91 2.14 6.88
N TYR A 187 26.64 1.24 6.24
CA TYR A 187 27.86 1.56 5.52
C TYR A 187 27.85 0.98 4.12
N GLY A 188 28.47 1.69 3.19
CA GLY A 188 28.54 1.33 1.78
C GLY A 188 27.43 1.96 0.95
N SER A 189 27.46 1.77 -0.34
CA SER A 189 26.50 2.33 -1.29
C SER A 189 26.22 1.36 -2.43
N GLY A 190 24.95 1.39 -2.93
CA GLY A 190 24.52 0.65 -4.09
C GLY A 190 24.74 -0.87 -3.94
N ARG A 191 25.75 -1.41 -4.61
CA ARG A 191 25.99 -2.85 -4.72
C ARG A 191 26.74 -3.47 -3.55
N LYS A 192 27.31 -2.66 -2.64
CA LYS A 192 28.06 -3.14 -1.47
C LYS A 192 27.66 -2.33 -0.26
N SER A 193 26.78 -2.88 0.54
CA SER A 193 26.27 -2.20 1.72
C SER A 193 25.90 -3.16 2.83
N ILE A 194 26.00 -2.69 4.05
CA ILE A 194 25.49 -3.34 5.24
C ILE A 194 24.77 -2.31 6.09
N ASP A 195 23.62 -2.67 6.61
CA ASP A 195 22.78 -1.87 7.50
C ASP A 195 22.41 -2.70 8.72
N VAL A 196 22.44 -2.10 9.88
CA VAL A 196 21.96 -2.66 11.14
C VAL A 196 20.79 -1.81 11.64
N TYR A 197 19.81 -2.45 12.20
CA TYR A 197 18.56 -1.86 12.66
C TYR A 197 18.28 -2.28 14.09
N PHE A 198 17.75 -1.35 14.86
CA PHE A 198 17.29 -1.58 16.21
C PHE A 198 15.94 -0.90 16.40
N LEU A 199 14.99 -1.62 16.98
CA LEU A 199 13.66 -1.11 17.31
C LEU A 199 13.26 -1.58 18.70
N ARG A 200 12.79 -0.67 19.54
CA ARG A 200 11.99 -0.98 20.72
C ARG A 200 10.60 -0.37 20.56
N ALA A 201 9.59 -1.16 20.81
CA ALA A 201 8.20 -0.72 20.82
C ALA A 201 7.47 -1.29 22.03
N TYR A 202 6.60 -0.50 22.68
CA TYR A 202 5.85 -0.92 23.84
C TYR A 202 4.50 -0.21 23.92
N ASP A 203 3.55 -0.88 24.53
CA ASP A 203 2.21 -0.36 24.79
C ASP A 203 2.18 0.39 26.12
N GLN A 204 1.57 1.58 26.11
CA GLN A 204 1.42 2.41 27.32
C GLN A 204 0.20 1.92 28.10
N GLU A 205 0.41 1.28 29.26
CA GLU A 205 -0.61 0.63 30.07
C GLU A 205 -1.76 1.56 30.47
N SER A 206 -1.47 2.83 30.80
CA SER A 206 -2.47 3.83 31.19
C SER A 206 -3.29 4.40 30.05
N SER A 207 -3.11 3.92 28.82
CA SER A 207 -3.72 4.54 27.63
C SER A 207 -5.11 4.03 27.27
N ILE A 208 -5.57 2.95 27.89
CA ILE A 208 -6.94 2.43 27.80
C ILE A 208 -7.59 2.35 29.19
N ASN A 209 -8.92 2.23 29.19
CA ASN A 209 -9.69 2.08 30.42
C ASN A 209 -9.32 0.78 31.15
N GLU A 210 -9.25 0.82 32.49
CA GLU A 210 -8.91 -0.33 33.34
C GLU A 210 -9.80 -1.55 33.10
N LEU A 211 -11.08 -1.33 32.83
CA LEU A 211 -12.05 -2.38 32.55
C LEU A 211 -11.62 -3.32 31.40
N TYR A 212 -10.83 -2.81 30.45
CA TYR A 212 -10.39 -3.59 29.29
C TYR A 212 -9.01 -4.22 29.44
N ARG A 213 -8.24 -3.89 30.49
CA ARG A 213 -6.87 -4.38 30.67
C ARG A 213 -6.80 -5.88 30.94
N GLU A 214 -7.83 -6.47 31.53
CA GLU A 214 -7.87 -7.92 31.72
C GLU A 214 -8.00 -8.69 30.40
N THR A 215 -8.75 -8.12 29.46
CA THR A 215 -8.98 -8.75 28.15
C THR A 215 -7.88 -8.43 27.15
N TYR A 216 -7.36 -7.20 27.17
CA TYR A 216 -6.33 -6.70 26.26
C TYR A 216 -5.05 -6.47 27.05
N ARG A 217 -4.04 -7.34 26.87
CA ARG A 217 -2.77 -7.23 27.57
C ARG A 217 -1.80 -6.29 26.84
N PRO A 218 -1.10 -5.42 27.58
CA PRO A 218 -0.08 -4.54 26.98
C PRO A 218 1.14 -5.36 26.53
N GLN A 219 1.72 -4.99 25.42
CA GLN A 219 2.79 -5.71 24.74
C GLN A 219 4.09 -4.90 24.71
N GLU A 220 5.21 -5.59 24.66
CA GLU A 220 6.54 -4.99 24.48
C GLU A 220 7.35 -5.80 23.48
N ASN A 221 8.23 -5.15 22.72
CA ASN A 221 9.04 -5.78 21.71
C ASN A 221 10.40 -5.11 21.55
N LEU A 222 11.44 -5.92 21.41
CA LEU A 222 12.77 -5.51 21.02
C LEU A 222 13.18 -6.27 19.75
N VAL A 223 13.52 -5.54 18.69
CA VAL A 223 13.92 -6.13 17.40
C VAL A 223 15.30 -5.61 17.00
N VAL A 224 16.16 -6.55 16.60
CA VAL A 224 17.46 -6.24 15.99
C VAL A 224 17.48 -6.86 14.60
N GLY A 225 17.87 -6.07 13.60
CA GLY A 225 17.90 -6.53 12.21
C GLY A 225 19.22 -6.17 11.53
N VAL A 226 19.52 -6.92 10.47
CA VAL A 226 20.64 -6.68 9.56
C VAL A 226 20.17 -6.83 8.13
N LYS A 227 20.61 -5.92 7.26
CA LYS A 227 20.40 -6.02 5.81
C LYS A 227 21.73 -5.80 5.12
N GLY A 228 22.08 -6.69 4.20
CA GLY A 228 23.34 -6.63 3.47
C GLY A 228 23.13 -6.84 1.98
N SER A 229 23.95 -6.17 1.18
CA SER A 229 24.05 -6.37 -0.26
C SER A 229 25.50 -6.44 -0.66
N TYR A 230 25.87 -7.43 -1.44
CA TYR A 230 27.22 -7.57 -1.96
C TYR A 230 27.20 -8.02 -3.41
N ALA A 231 27.75 -7.21 -4.30
CA ALA A 231 27.85 -7.55 -5.71
C ALA A 231 29.30 -7.78 -6.13
N ILE A 232 29.52 -8.91 -6.79
CA ILE A 232 30.79 -9.28 -7.40
C ILE A 232 30.71 -8.88 -8.88
N LYS A 233 31.47 -7.86 -9.26
CA LYS A 233 31.38 -7.26 -10.61
C LYS A 233 29.93 -6.94 -10.98
N ASN A 234 29.54 -7.15 -12.24
CA ASN A 234 28.21 -6.81 -12.74
C ASN A 234 27.30 -8.03 -12.90
N PHE A 235 27.78 -9.22 -12.59
CA PHE A 235 27.06 -10.46 -12.94
C PHE A 235 26.51 -11.23 -11.74
N LEU A 236 27.07 -11.06 -10.54
CA LEU A 236 26.65 -11.80 -9.35
C LEU A 236 26.36 -10.84 -8.21
N SER A 237 25.20 -10.94 -7.57
CA SER A 237 24.85 -10.19 -6.38
C SER A 237 24.20 -11.08 -5.31
N PHE A 238 24.56 -10.82 -4.07
CA PHE A 238 24.03 -11.48 -2.89
C PHE A 238 23.32 -10.45 -2.01
N HIS A 239 22.13 -10.77 -1.54
CA HIS A 239 21.33 -9.95 -0.63
C HIS A 239 20.91 -10.79 0.57
N VAL A 240 20.97 -10.19 1.74
CA VAL A 240 20.47 -10.76 3.00
C VAL A 240 19.67 -9.71 3.74
N ASN A 241 18.56 -10.10 4.31
CA ASN A 241 17.76 -9.28 5.22
C ASN A 241 17.24 -10.18 6.34
N ALA A 242 17.62 -9.92 7.57
CA ALA A 242 17.31 -10.78 8.70
C ALA A 242 17.04 -9.95 9.95
N ALA A 243 16.19 -10.47 10.83
CA ALA A 243 15.92 -9.84 12.11
C ALA A 243 15.59 -10.90 13.18
N THR A 244 15.95 -10.56 14.41
CA THR A 244 15.55 -11.30 15.62
C THR A 244 14.68 -10.41 16.47
N SER A 245 13.57 -10.94 16.94
CA SER A 245 12.57 -10.26 17.75
C SER A 245 12.43 -10.95 19.09
N ALA A 246 12.61 -10.21 20.18
CA ALA A 246 12.18 -10.57 21.53
C ALA A 246 10.81 -9.89 21.76
N PHE A 247 9.75 -10.68 21.80
CA PHE A 247 8.37 -10.21 21.92
C PHE A 247 7.77 -10.68 23.25
N THR A 248 7.22 -9.75 24.03
CA THR A 248 6.48 -9.99 25.27
C THR A 248 5.00 -9.75 25.01
N ALA A 249 4.20 -10.78 25.15
CA ALA A 249 2.75 -10.73 24.90
C ALA A 249 1.96 -10.07 26.04
N ASP A 250 2.51 -10.06 27.26
CA ASP A 250 1.91 -9.46 28.45
C ASP A 250 2.99 -8.86 29.35
N THR A 251 3.04 -7.52 29.42
CA THR A 251 3.99 -6.78 30.25
C THR A 251 3.63 -6.80 31.74
N GLU A 252 2.46 -7.29 32.11
CA GLU A 252 2.05 -7.49 33.51
C GLU A 252 2.46 -8.86 34.04
N SER A 253 2.89 -9.79 33.14
CA SER A 253 3.36 -11.12 33.56
C SER A 253 4.67 -11.04 34.36
N GLN A 254 4.93 -12.08 35.15
CA GLN A 254 6.08 -12.13 36.06
C GLN A 254 7.40 -11.98 35.32
N LYS A 255 8.30 -11.16 35.87
CA LYS A 255 9.65 -10.92 35.32
C LYS A 255 10.53 -12.15 35.47
N VAL A 256 11.36 -12.41 34.48
CA VAL A 256 12.40 -13.44 34.56
C VAL A 256 13.61 -12.83 35.27
N THR A 257 13.92 -13.34 36.49
CA THR A 257 14.97 -12.80 37.35
C THR A 257 16.21 -13.68 37.41
N VAL A 258 16.26 -14.77 36.64
CA VAL A 258 17.34 -15.77 36.68
C VAL A 258 18.31 -15.61 35.49
N GLY A 259 19.62 -15.62 35.77
CA GLY A 259 20.68 -15.66 34.77
C GLY A 259 21.08 -14.32 34.18
N GLN A 260 21.62 -14.33 32.95
CA GLN A 260 22.09 -13.12 32.26
C GLN A 260 20.98 -12.14 31.84
N ALA A 261 19.70 -12.53 32.00
CA ALA A 261 18.55 -11.71 31.62
C ALA A 261 18.47 -10.38 32.37
N THR A 262 18.98 -10.32 33.61
CA THR A 262 18.99 -9.10 34.43
C THR A 262 19.95 -8.02 33.96
N LYS A 263 20.90 -8.33 33.10
CA LYS A 263 21.89 -7.35 32.58
C LYS A 263 21.31 -6.32 31.61
N TYR A 264 20.12 -6.54 31.09
CA TYR A 264 19.49 -5.69 30.05
C TYR A 264 18.23 -4.95 30.54
N ASP A 265 17.97 -4.94 31.85
CA ASP A 265 16.76 -4.39 32.48
C ASP A 265 16.44 -2.93 32.07
N GLY A 266 17.45 -2.14 31.71
CA GLY A 266 17.25 -0.75 31.25
C GLY A 266 16.72 -0.62 29.83
N ILE A 267 16.90 -1.64 28.97
CA ILE A 267 16.52 -1.60 27.56
C ILE A 267 15.30 -2.50 27.29
N PHE A 268 15.29 -3.72 27.87
CA PHE A 268 14.22 -4.70 27.70
C PHE A 268 14.21 -5.66 28.89
N GLN A 269 13.05 -5.85 29.51
CA GLN A 269 12.87 -6.74 30.65
C GLN A 269 12.17 -8.02 30.20
N PRO A 270 12.87 -9.17 30.07
CA PRO A 270 12.25 -10.44 29.75
C PRO A 270 11.23 -10.87 30.81
N ARG A 271 10.13 -11.45 30.37
CA ARG A 271 9.03 -11.97 31.19
C ARG A 271 8.67 -13.40 30.79
N TYR A 272 7.87 -14.09 31.56
CA TYR A 272 7.44 -15.45 31.23
C TYR A 272 6.71 -15.57 29.89
N THR A 273 6.08 -14.49 29.43
CA THR A 273 5.43 -14.40 28.10
C THR A 273 6.37 -13.94 26.98
N THR A 274 7.66 -13.77 27.27
CA THR A 274 8.63 -13.33 26.27
C THR A 274 9.09 -14.51 25.42
N ILE A 275 9.00 -14.34 24.10
CA ILE A 275 9.49 -15.29 23.11
C ILE A 275 10.54 -14.63 22.22
N LEU A 276 11.59 -15.39 21.88
CA LEU A 276 12.62 -14.97 20.92
C LEU A 276 12.39 -15.69 19.60
N ARG A 277 12.28 -14.91 18.50
CA ARG A 277 11.98 -15.45 17.17
C ARG A 277 12.84 -14.76 16.10
N PHE A 278 13.04 -15.48 15.01
CA PHE A 278 13.85 -15.05 13.86
C PHE A 278 13.01 -14.98 12.59
N ALA A 279 13.30 -13.99 11.73
CA ALA A 279 12.80 -13.87 10.37
C ALA A 279 13.92 -13.40 9.45
N GLY A 280 13.94 -13.90 8.23
CA GLY A 280 14.91 -13.45 7.25
C GLY A 280 14.71 -14.01 5.87
N ASP A 281 15.37 -13.38 4.92
CA ASP A 281 15.51 -13.83 3.54
C ASP A 281 16.94 -13.62 3.05
N ALA A 282 17.34 -14.45 2.11
CA ALA A 282 18.60 -14.35 1.38
C ALA A 282 18.33 -14.63 -0.10
N SER A 283 19.01 -13.90 -0.98
CA SER A 283 18.93 -14.15 -2.41
C SER A 283 20.28 -14.02 -3.09
N LEU A 284 20.47 -14.86 -4.10
CA LEU A 284 21.62 -14.87 -4.99
C LEU A 284 21.11 -14.60 -6.40
N ALA A 285 21.51 -13.48 -6.98
CA ALA A 285 21.10 -13.10 -8.33
C ALA A 285 22.29 -13.11 -9.28
N PHE A 286 22.09 -13.72 -10.43
CA PHE A 286 23.04 -13.81 -11.53
C PHE A 286 22.47 -13.12 -12.75
N THR A 287 23.17 -12.11 -13.27
CA THR A 287 22.73 -11.27 -14.38
C THR A 287 23.79 -11.26 -15.47
N THR A 288 23.39 -11.60 -16.68
CA THR A 288 24.22 -11.55 -17.88
C THR A 288 23.61 -10.61 -18.92
N LYS A 289 24.23 -10.48 -20.08
CA LYS A 289 23.64 -9.77 -21.23
C LYS A 289 22.42 -10.50 -21.83
N TRP A 290 22.32 -11.80 -21.58
CA TRP A 290 21.35 -12.69 -22.23
C TRP A 290 20.19 -13.04 -21.32
N PHE A 291 20.45 -13.24 -20.02
CA PHE A 291 19.44 -13.62 -19.04
C PHE A 291 19.78 -13.11 -17.64
N ASN A 292 18.77 -13.05 -16.81
CA ASN A 292 18.87 -12.88 -15.39
C ASN A 292 18.21 -14.06 -14.67
N THR A 293 18.80 -14.50 -13.57
CA THR A 293 18.22 -15.53 -12.72
C THR A 293 18.50 -15.20 -11.26
N SER A 294 17.62 -15.60 -10.38
CA SER A 294 17.87 -15.51 -8.94
C SER A 294 17.35 -16.73 -8.21
N LEU A 295 18.08 -17.12 -7.16
CA LEU A 295 17.63 -18.07 -6.15
C LEU A 295 17.36 -17.30 -4.88
N TYR A 296 16.28 -17.60 -4.18
CA TYR A 296 15.97 -16.97 -2.90
C TYR A 296 15.46 -17.99 -1.89
N TYR A 297 15.81 -17.74 -0.65
CA TYR A 297 15.30 -18.47 0.50
C TYR A 297 14.77 -17.50 1.53
N LYS A 298 13.59 -17.77 2.07
CA LYS A 298 12.94 -16.97 3.10
C LYS A 298 12.45 -17.87 4.21
N ILE A 299 12.62 -17.45 5.45
CA ILE A 299 12.11 -18.15 6.64
C ILE A 299 11.58 -17.13 7.64
N ILE A 300 10.39 -17.39 8.16
CA ILE A 300 9.80 -16.64 9.27
C ILE A 300 9.31 -17.63 10.30
N GLN A 301 9.94 -17.62 11.48
CA GLN A 301 9.60 -18.54 12.55
C GLN A 301 8.15 -18.33 13.04
N PRO A 302 7.51 -19.36 13.65
CA PRO A 302 6.22 -19.22 14.30
C PRO A 302 6.24 -18.10 15.33
N ASP A 303 5.15 -17.36 15.40
CA ASP A 303 4.95 -16.25 16.35
C ASP A 303 5.98 -15.11 16.22
N TYR A 304 6.73 -15.04 15.10
CA TYR A 304 7.55 -13.89 14.84
C TYR A 304 6.68 -12.63 14.75
N THR A 305 6.93 -11.69 15.63
CA THR A 305 6.16 -10.46 15.76
C THR A 305 7.11 -9.29 15.90
N SER A 306 6.95 -8.26 15.07
CA SER A 306 7.50 -6.93 15.31
C SER A 306 6.37 -5.94 15.51
N LEU A 307 6.36 -5.27 16.64
CA LEU A 307 5.37 -4.23 16.95
C LEU A 307 5.55 -2.97 16.08
N GLY A 308 6.62 -2.89 15.31
CA GLY A 308 6.84 -1.89 14.28
C GLY A 308 6.25 -2.23 12.90
N THR A 309 5.60 -3.39 12.74
CA THR A 309 4.99 -3.83 11.49
C THR A 309 3.47 -3.95 11.62
N TYR A 310 2.74 -3.72 10.51
CA TYR A 310 1.28 -3.89 10.51
C TYR A 310 0.87 -5.35 10.68
N TYR A 311 1.49 -6.21 9.90
CA TYR A 311 1.25 -7.65 9.92
C TYR A 311 2.44 -8.38 9.28
N THR A 312 2.82 -9.51 9.87
CA THR A 312 3.85 -10.39 9.31
C THR A 312 3.31 -11.81 9.31
N SER A 313 3.07 -12.37 8.12
CA SER A 313 2.79 -13.80 7.99
C SER A 313 3.99 -14.58 8.50
N ASN A 314 3.76 -15.57 9.34
CA ASN A 314 4.82 -16.32 10.01
C ASN A 314 4.62 -17.82 9.93
N ASN A 315 5.55 -18.59 10.52
CA ASN A 315 5.55 -20.05 10.57
C ASN A 315 5.67 -20.71 9.19
N TYR A 316 6.50 -20.17 8.29
CA TYR A 316 6.78 -20.80 7.02
C TYR A 316 8.21 -20.55 6.54
N HIS A 317 8.67 -21.40 5.65
CA HIS A 317 9.83 -21.13 4.80
C HIS A 317 9.45 -21.25 3.32
N SER A 318 10.20 -20.56 2.47
CA SER A 318 10.02 -20.57 1.03
C SER A 318 11.38 -20.61 0.34
N LEU A 319 11.51 -21.50 -0.63
CA LEU A 319 12.66 -21.58 -1.55
C LEU A 319 12.13 -21.33 -2.95
N GLY A 320 12.78 -20.43 -3.70
CA GLY A 320 12.32 -20.16 -5.05
C GLY A 320 13.43 -19.71 -5.98
N ALA A 321 13.10 -19.73 -7.27
CA ALA A 321 13.94 -19.30 -8.35
C ALA A 321 13.17 -18.45 -9.35
N THR A 322 13.83 -17.44 -9.90
CA THR A 322 13.31 -16.63 -11.00
C THR A 322 14.22 -16.72 -12.20
N PHE A 323 13.67 -16.61 -13.38
CA PHE A 323 14.41 -16.56 -14.64
C PHE A 323 13.79 -15.50 -15.54
N GLY A 324 14.62 -14.75 -16.26
CA GLY A 324 14.18 -13.77 -17.26
C GLY A 324 15.18 -13.65 -18.40
N THR A 325 14.67 -13.54 -19.63
CA THR A 325 15.50 -13.31 -20.84
C THR A 325 14.74 -12.54 -21.89
N THR A 326 15.47 -11.84 -22.75
CA THR A 326 14.91 -11.22 -23.96
C THR A 326 15.71 -11.71 -25.16
N LEU A 327 15.05 -12.46 -26.04
CA LEU A 327 15.62 -13.05 -27.22
C LEU A 327 15.29 -12.18 -28.44
N PHE A 328 16.27 -11.98 -29.31
CA PHE A 328 16.13 -11.26 -30.59
C PHE A 328 15.49 -9.86 -30.47
N LYS A 329 15.49 -9.23 -29.28
CA LYS A 329 14.80 -7.98 -28.94
C LYS A 329 13.27 -8.02 -29.17
N ARG A 330 12.69 -9.19 -29.38
CA ARG A 330 11.27 -9.38 -29.74
C ARG A 330 10.53 -10.37 -28.83
N VAL A 331 11.23 -11.29 -28.21
CA VAL A 331 10.62 -12.31 -27.35
C VAL A 331 11.16 -12.13 -25.93
N THR A 332 10.28 -11.76 -25.01
CA THR A 332 10.60 -11.67 -23.57
C THR A 332 10.01 -12.87 -22.86
N LEU A 333 10.84 -13.62 -22.15
CA LEU A 333 10.43 -14.77 -21.36
C LEU A 333 10.76 -14.51 -19.89
N SER A 334 9.82 -14.82 -19.02
CA SER A 334 10.08 -14.86 -17.57
C SER A 334 9.40 -16.07 -16.95
N ALA A 335 10.04 -16.63 -15.93
CA ALA A 335 9.52 -17.73 -15.15
C ALA A 335 9.84 -17.52 -13.68
N ASN A 336 8.95 -17.98 -12.82
CA ASN A 336 9.15 -18.03 -11.38
C ASN A 336 8.65 -19.37 -10.84
N PHE A 337 9.42 -19.94 -9.94
CA PHE A 337 9.05 -21.13 -9.20
C PHE A 337 9.33 -20.91 -7.72
N SER A 338 8.41 -21.32 -6.86
CA SER A 338 8.62 -21.29 -5.42
C SER A 338 7.92 -22.45 -4.71
N LEU A 339 8.63 -23.02 -3.77
CA LEU A 339 8.15 -24.02 -2.83
C LEU A 339 8.00 -23.36 -1.47
N GLN A 340 6.81 -23.43 -0.90
CA GLN A 340 6.52 -22.93 0.44
C GLN A 340 6.07 -24.08 1.34
N LYS A 341 6.52 -24.09 2.59
CA LYS A 341 6.09 -25.03 3.60
C LYS A 341 5.92 -24.33 4.93
N ASP A 342 4.81 -24.57 5.58
CA ASP A 342 4.51 -24.08 6.94
C ASP A 342 4.86 -25.11 8.02
N ASN A 343 4.38 -24.87 9.26
CA ASN A 343 4.53 -25.74 10.42
C ASN A 343 6.01 -26.09 10.72
N LEU A 344 6.88 -25.07 10.79
CA LEU A 344 8.31 -25.22 10.98
C LEU A 344 8.69 -25.99 12.26
N THR A 345 7.89 -25.86 13.30
CA THR A 345 8.12 -26.52 14.61
C THR A 345 7.37 -27.83 14.77
N LYS A 346 6.59 -28.25 13.76
CA LYS A 346 5.73 -29.46 13.77
C LYS A 346 4.72 -29.47 14.94
N LYS A 347 4.30 -28.29 15.39
CA LYS A 347 3.33 -28.12 16.50
C LYS A 347 1.92 -27.77 16.04
N GLN A 348 1.71 -27.52 14.74
CA GLN A 348 0.38 -27.31 14.18
C GLN A 348 -0.32 -28.64 13.90
N LEU A 349 -1.63 -28.62 13.84
CA LEU A 349 -2.46 -29.80 13.59
C LEU A 349 -2.09 -30.47 12.26
N TYR A 350 -1.75 -29.68 11.24
CA TYR A 350 -1.35 -30.13 9.90
C TYR A 350 -0.24 -29.27 9.34
N THR A 351 0.43 -29.77 8.31
CA THR A 351 1.50 -29.11 7.56
C THR A 351 1.01 -28.82 6.16
N THR A 352 1.08 -27.57 5.69
CA THR A 352 0.73 -27.17 4.34
C THR A 352 1.97 -26.99 3.48
N LYS A 353 1.98 -27.60 2.30
CA LYS A 353 2.97 -27.40 1.24
C LYS A 353 2.30 -26.66 0.08
N GLY A 354 2.95 -25.62 -0.41
CA GLY A 354 2.52 -24.86 -1.57
C GLY A 354 3.60 -24.82 -2.64
N TYR A 355 3.23 -25.11 -3.87
CA TYR A 355 4.08 -24.95 -5.06
C TYR A 355 3.49 -23.88 -5.93
N VAL A 356 4.21 -22.78 -6.10
CA VAL A 356 3.81 -21.68 -6.99
C VAL A 356 4.72 -21.69 -8.21
N TYR A 357 4.14 -21.66 -9.38
CA TYR A 357 4.89 -21.57 -10.62
C TYR A 357 4.18 -20.65 -11.60
N SER A 358 4.94 -19.80 -12.26
CA SER A 358 4.42 -18.87 -13.25
C SER A 358 5.39 -18.71 -14.40
N GLY A 359 4.83 -18.46 -15.57
CA GLY A 359 5.58 -18.14 -16.79
C GLY A 359 4.88 -17.03 -17.56
N MET A 360 5.66 -16.15 -18.15
CA MET A 360 5.18 -15.13 -19.08
C MET A 360 6.02 -15.13 -20.34
N ALA A 361 5.36 -15.06 -21.48
CA ALA A 361 5.98 -14.89 -22.78
C ALA A 361 5.37 -13.68 -23.50
N GLY A 362 6.20 -12.69 -23.79
CA GLY A 362 5.82 -11.52 -24.57
C GLY A 362 6.43 -11.61 -25.97
N PHE A 363 5.60 -11.50 -27.00
CA PHE A 363 6.00 -11.58 -28.41
C PHE A 363 5.69 -10.24 -29.08
N ARG A 364 6.73 -9.54 -29.52
CA ARG A 364 6.62 -8.38 -30.38
C ARG A 364 6.66 -8.82 -31.84
N ILE A 365 5.50 -9.16 -32.40
CA ILE A 365 5.40 -9.67 -33.77
C ILE A 365 5.81 -8.60 -34.77
N THR A 366 5.24 -7.42 -34.62
CA THR A 366 5.65 -6.21 -35.33
C THR A 366 5.81 -5.06 -34.34
N ASP A 367 6.21 -3.87 -34.80
CA ASP A 367 6.27 -2.70 -33.93
C ASP A 367 4.90 -2.27 -33.39
N ASN A 368 3.84 -2.66 -34.08
CA ASN A 368 2.46 -2.30 -33.78
C ASN A 368 1.65 -3.46 -33.19
N PHE A 369 2.12 -4.70 -33.28
CA PHE A 369 1.40 -5.88 -32.84
C PHE A 369 2.19 -6.69 -31.80
N ASN A 370 1.60 -6.82 -30.61
CA ASN A 370 2.18 -7.55 -29.48
C ASN A 370 1.21 -8.62 -28.97
N ILE A 371 1.74 -9.73 -28.53
CA ILE A 371 0.99 -10.79 -27.85
C ILE A 371 1.69 -11.10 -26.53
N ASN A 372 0.96 -11.06 -25.42
CA ASN A 372 1.44 -11.52 -24.13
C ASN A 372 0.66 -12.78 -23.72
N ALA A 373 1.38 -13.82 -23.37
CA ALA A 373 0.84 -15.05 -22.83
C ALA A 373 1.36 -15.25 -21.40
N MET A 374 0.48 -15.60 -20.47
CA MET A 374 0.82 -15.84 -19.08
C MET A 374 0.22 -17.17 -18.61
N TYR A 375 0.98 -17.89 -17.82
CA TYR A 375 0.54 -19.07 -17.13
C TYR A 375 0.89 -18.96 -15.65
N ASN A 376 -0.07 -19.24 -14.78
CA ASN A 376 0.12 -19.29 -13.33
C ASN A 376 -0.45 -20.61 -12.80
N GLY A 377 0.27 -21.24 -11.91
CA GLY A 377 -0.15 -22.46 -11.24
C GLY A 377 0.15 -22.41 -9.75
N TYR A 378 -0.71 -23.03 -8.98
CA TYR A 378 -0.56 -23.20 -7.54
C TYR A 378 -1.09 -24.56 -7.12
N LEU A 379 -0.22 -25.38 -6.55
CA LEU A 379 -0.60 -26.65 -5.92
C LEU A 379 -0.48 -26.49 -4.41
N GLN A 380 -1.54 -26.82 -3.69
CA GLN A 380 -1.58 -26.84 -2.24
C GLN A 380 -1.89 -28.26 -1.76
N ASP A 381 -1.05 -28.76 -0.87
CA ASP A 381 -1.20 -30.07 -0.26
C ASP A 381 -1.02 -29.99 1.26
N GLN A 382 -1.92 -30.60 2.01
CA GLN A 382 -1.82 -30.76 3.45
C GLN A 382 -1.37 -32.17 3.81
N ALA A 383 -0.53 -32.26 4.82
CA ALA A 383 -0.04 -33.52 5.40
C ALA A 383 -0.19 -33.47 6.92
N ASP A 384 0.01 -34.60 7.57
CA ASP A 384 -0.04 -34.74 9.01
C ASP A 384 0.87 -33.74 9.73
N GLY A 385 0.42 -33.28 10.87
CA GLY A 385 1.17 -32.46 11.80
C GLY A 385 1.25 -33.14 13.17
N THR A 386 0.65 -32.54 14.22
CA THR A 386 0.55 -33.15 15.56
C THR A 386 -0.52 -34.22 15.64
N VAL A 387 -1.47 -34.20 14.71
CA VAL A 387 -2.52 -35.22 14.57
C VAL A 387 -2.46 -35.82 13.18
N VAL A 388 -2.91 -37.06 13.06
CA VAL A 388 -3.14 -37.69 11.76
C VAL A 388 -4.28 -36.95 11.07
N LEU A 389 -4.03 -36.40 9.91
CA LEU A 389 -5.01 -35.62 9.17
C LEU A 389 -6.07 -36.57 8.62
N ASN A 390 -7.32 -36.31 8.93
CA ASN A 390 -8.43 -37.04 8.34
C ASN A 390 -8.52 -36.68 6.85
N ASP A 391 -8.41 -37.67 5.99
CA ASP A 391 -8.46 -37.49 4.54
C ASP A 391 -9.75 -36.82 4.05
N THR A 392 -10.86 -36.93 4.79
CA THR A 392 -12.13 -36.27 4.43
C THR A 392 -12.07 -34.73 4.49
N VAL A 393 -11.16 -34.15 5.29
CA VAL A 393 -11.00 -32.70 5.45
C VAL A 393 -9.65 -32.18 4.93
N ARG A 394 -8.84 -33.05 4.35
CA ARG A 394 -7.53 -32.72 3.80
C ARG A 394 -7.66 -31.77 2.62
N VAL A 395 -6.97 -30.63 2.66
CA VAL A 395 -6.90 -29.74 1.50
C VAL A 395 -5.83 -30.25 0.53
N HIS A 396 -6.27 -30.69 -0.65
CA HIS A 396 -5.41 -31.05 -1.77
C HIS A 396 -6.01 -30.45 -3.03
N ARG A 397 -5.49 -29.32 -3.47
CA ARG A 397 -6.06 -28.58 -4.59
C ARG A 397 -5.01 -28.02 -5.53
N ILE A 398 -5.38 -27.88 -6.79
CA ILE A 398 -4.55 -27.28 -7.83
C ILE A 398 -5.30 -26.18 -8.57
N LEU A 399 -4.63 -25.06 -8.75
CA LEU A 399 -5.12 -23.93 -9.54
C LEU A 399 -4.23 -23.78 -10.77
N HIS A 400 -4.85 -23.61 -11.92
CA HIS A 400 -4.21 -23.23 -13.18
C HIS A 400 -4.90 -22.00 -13.74
N SER A 401 -4.13 -21.04 -14.24
CA SER A 401 -4.64 -19.87 -14.95
C SER A 401 -3.78 -19.63 -16.19
N VAL A 402 -4.43 -19.52 -17.32
CA VAL A 402 -3.82 -19.19 -18.61
C VAL A 402 -4.42 -17.90 -19.11
N SER A 403 -3.60 -16.94 -19.51
CA SER A 403 -4.05 -15.67 -20.08
C SER A 403 -3.37 -15.41 -21.41
N LEU A 404 -4.11 -14.84 -22.36
CA LEU A 404 -3.63 -14.42 -23.66
C LEU A 404 -4.13 -13.00 -23.93
N LEU A 405 -3.22 -12.08 -24.27
CA LEU A 405 -3.49 -10.66 -24.45
C LEU A 405 -2.84 -10.13 -25.75
N PRO A 406 -3.44 -10.36 -26.91
CA PRO A 406 -3.02 -9.70 -28.15
C PRO A 406 -3.46 -8.23 -28.17
N SER A 407 -2.60 -7.37 -28.68
CA SER A 407 -2.88 -5.95 -28.87
C SER A 407 -2.22 -5.40 -30.13
N ILE A 408 -2.94 -4.54 -30.83
CA ILE A 408 -2.48 -3.90 -32.06
C ILE A 408 -2.81 -2.41 -32.02
N VAL A 409 -1.85 -1.59 -32.45
CA VAL A 409 -2.00 -0.13 -32.50
C VAL A 409 -1.67 0.36 -33.91
N PHE A 410 -2.56 1.13 -34.49
CA PHE A 410 -2.35 1.78 -35.78
C PHE A 410 -2.31 3.28 -35.57
N GLN A 411 -1.16 3.89 -35.83
CA GLN A 411 -0.98 5.34 -35.76
C GLN A 411 -1.08 5.96 -37.14
N ARG A 412 -2.00 6.91 -37.29
CA ARG A 412 -2.18 7.71 -38.51
C ARG A 412 -2.00 9.19 -38.19
N THR A 413 -1.93 10.03 -39.21
CA THR A 413 -1.76 11.47 -39.02
C THR A 413 -2.83 12.08 -38.11
N ASN A 414 -4.08 11.76 -38.35
CA ASN A 414 -5.23 12.33 -37.61
C ASN A 414 -5.91 11.37 -36.63
N LEU A 415 -5.63 10.08 -36.74
CA LEU A 415 -6.34 9.05 -36.00
C LEU A 415 -5.35 8.02 -35.44
N ASP A 416 -5.49 7.65 -34.18
CA ASP A 416 -4.83 6.47 -33.63
C ASP A 416 -5.91 5.45 -33.24
N HIS A 417 -5.71 4.21 -33.68
CA HIS A 417 -6.56 3.09 -33.37
C HIS A 417 -5.79 2.12 -32.47
N SER A 418 -6.36 1.75 -31.35
CA SER A 418 -5.84 0.71 -30.49
C SER A 418 -6.90 -0.36 -30.29
N PHE A 419 -6.56 -1.59 -30.57
CA PHE A 419 -7.41 -2.74 -30.38
C PHE A 419 -6.71 -3.75 -29.51
N SER A 420 -7.40 -4.26 -28.49
CA SER A 420 -6.89 -5.32 -27.62
C SER A 420 -7.95 -6.36 -27.32
N LEU A 421 -7.53 -7.60 -27.26
CA LEU A 421 -8.31 -8.71 -26.77
C LEU A 421 -7.67 -9.25 -25.50
N SER A 422 -8.48 -9.82 -24.63
CA SER A 422 -8.01 -10.56 -23.47
C SER A 422 -8.79 -11.85 -23.33
N GLY A 423 -8.11 -12.93 -23.09
CA GLY A 423 -8.70 -14.20 -22.70
C GLY A 423 -7.98 -14.72 -21.45
N ASN A 424 -8.74 -15.10 -20.45
CA ASN A 424 -8.23 -15.76 -19.27
C ASN A 424 -9.10 -16.99 -18.97
N TYR A 425 -8.44 -18.12 -18.77
CA TYR A 425 -9.08 -19.34 -18.30
C TYR A 425 -8.41 -19.80 -17.02
N THR A 426 -9.20 -19.88 -15.96
CA THR A 426 -8.76 -20.32 -14.64
C THR A 426 -9.54 -21.55 -14.22
N THR A 427 -8.84 -22.55 -13.71
CA THR A 427 -9.45 -23.74 -13.09
C THR A 427 -8.84 -23.97 -11.72
N ASN A 428 -9.68 -24.09 -10.72
CA ASN A 428 -9.34 -24.59 -9.40
C ASN A 428 -9.99 -25.95 -9.24
N LYS A 429 -9.17 -26.98 -8.97
CA LYS A 429 -9.65 -28.36 -8.79
C LYS A 429 -9.31 -28.83 -7.40
N ASP A 430 -10.29 -29.42 -6.76
CA ASP A 430 -10.11 -30.21 -5.56
C ASP A 430 -9.66 -31.62 -5.96
N LEU A 431 -8.50 -32.00 -5.47
CA LEU A 431 -7.90 -33.31 -5.74
C LEU A 431 -8.12 -34.31 -4.59
N ASN A 432 -8.81 -33.89 -3.52
CA ASN A 432 -9.19 -34.77 -2.44
C ASN A 432 -10.34 -35.69 -2.90
N ILE A 433 -10.13 -37.00 -2.80
CA ILE A 433 -11.07 -38.01 -3.27
C ILE A 433 -12.45 -37.96 -2.56
N PHE A 434 -12.50 -37.45 -1.32
CA PHE A 434 -13.73 -37.35 -0.53
C PHE A 434 -14.54 -36.08 -0.80
N SER A 435 -13.91 -35.02 -1.35
CA SER A 435 -14.54 -33.74 -1.66
C SER A 435 -14.40 -33.36 -3.14
N ILE A 436 -13.97 -34.29 -3.97
CA ILE A 436 -13.75 -34.07 -5.41
C ILE A 436 -14.98 -33.45 -6.08
N GLY A 437 -14.76 -32.37 -6.80
CA GLY A 437 -15.83 -31.63 -7.48
C GLY A 437 -16.59 -30.64 -6.61
N MET A 438 -16.57 -30.76 -5.26
CA MET A 438 -17.37 -29.87 -4.37
C MET A 438 -16.84 -28.43 -4.33
N SER A 439 -15.54 -28.24 -4.47
CA SER A 439 -14.89 -26.92 -4.51
C SER A 439 -14.27 -26.58 -5.87
N ASP A 440 -14.58 -27.37 -6.90
CA ASP A 440 -14.11 -27.12 -8.26
C ASP A 440 -14.75 -25.85 -8.81
N VAL A 441 -13.91 -24.99 -9.36
CA VAL A 441 -14.34 -23.77 -10.03
C VAL A 441 -13.59 -23.63 -11.36
N LYS A 442 -14.32 -23.38 -12.42
CA LYS A 442 -13.77 -23.02 -13.73
C LYS A 442 -14.26 -21.62 -14.09
N THR A 443 -13.35 -20.75 -14.46
CA THR A 443 -13.68 -19.39 -14.87
C THR A 443 -13.10 -19.11 -16.25
N LEU A 444 -13.94 -18.69 -17.17
CA LEU A 444 -13.58 -18.12 -18.46
C LEU A 444 -13.88 -16.62 -18.41
N ALA A 445 -12.88 -15.80 -18.68
CA ALA A 445 -13.05 -14.36 -18.85
C ALA A 445 -12.50 -13.93 -20.21
N LEU A 446 -13.34 -13.28 -21.00
CA LEU A 446 -13.01 -12.74 -22.32
C LEU A 446 -13.23 -11.23 -22.29
N GLY A 447 -12.36 -10.48 -22.96
CA GLY A 447 -12.49 -9.04 -23.09
C GLY A 447 -12.09 -8.57 -24.46
N ALA A 448 -12.74 -7.51 -24.92
CA ALA A 448 -12.40 -6.79 -26.12
C ALA A 448 -12.42 -5.28 -25.83
N SER A 449 -11.40 -4.57 -26.26
CA SER A 449 -11.31 -3.12 -26.13
C SER A 449 -10.88 -2.49 -27.44
N TYR A 450 -11.58 -1.44 -27.83
CA TYR A 450 -11.21 -0.61 -28.97
C TYR A 450 -11.18 0.85 -28.53
N THR A 451 -10.08 1.53 -28.83
CA THR A 451 -9.93 2.97 -28.57
C THR A 451 -9.58 3.68 -29.87
N LEU A 452 -10.32 4.73 -30.18
CA LEU A 452 -10.11 5.66 -31.26
C LEU A 452 -9.71 7.02 -30.71
N ASN A 453 -8.54 7.49 -31.08
CA ASN A 453 -8.04 8.83 -30.75
C ASN A 453 -8.15 9.72 -31.99
N VAL A 454 -8.95 10.77 -31.90
CA VAL A 454 -9.14 11.77 -32.97
C VAL A 454 -8.32 12.99 -32.63
N LYS A 455 -7.08 13.04 -33.15
CA LYS A 455 -6.09 14.09 -32.82
C LYS A 455 -6.56 15.52 -33.12
N PRO A 456 -7.22 15.81 -34.27
CA PRO A 456 -7.68 17.16 -34.55
C PRO A 456 -8.75 17.68 -33.61
N TRP A 457 -9.44 16.77 -32.91
CA TRP A 457 -10.52 17.12 -31.96
C TRP A 457 -10.09 16.99 -30.51
N ASP A 458 -8.84 16.53 -30.25
CA ASP A 458 -8.39 16.14 -28.91
C ASP A 458 -9.41 15.26 -28.18
N THR A 459 -9.98 14.31 -28.94
CA THR A 459 -11.11 13.48 -28.48
C THR A 459 -10.76 12.01 -28.58
N ASN A 460 -11.07 11.25 -27.54
CA ASN A 460 -10.97 9.81 -27.53
C ASN A 460 -12.35 9.15 -27.37
N PHE A 461 -12.54 8.02 -28.03
CA PHE A 461 -13.67 7.14 -27.89
C PHE A 461 -13.17 5.75 -27.54
N SER A 462 -13.70 5.13 -26.48
CA SER A 462 -13.33 3.79 -26.07
C SER A 462 -14.57 2.93 -25.89
N PHE A 463 -14.55 1.75 -26.51
CA PHE A 463 -15.56 0.72 -26.36
C PHE A 463 -14.91 -0.46 -25.67
N ASN A 464 -15.49 -0.93 -24.57
CA ASN A 464 -15.01 -2.10 -23.87
C ASN A 464 -16.17 -3.07 -23.67
N PHE A 465 -15.87 -4.33 -23.86
CA PHE A 465 -16.77 -5.44 -23.56
C PHE A 465 -16.00 -6.49 -22.78
N SER A 466 -16.61 -7.05 -21.73
CA SER A 466 -16.07 -8.19 -21.01
C SER A 466 -17.18 -9.19 -20.70
N HIS A 467 -16.85 -10.45 -20.85
CA HIS A 467 -17.68 -11.59 -20.52
C HIS A 467 -16.93 -12.46 -19.51
N GLN A 468 -17.58 -12.81 -18.42
CA GLN A 468 -17.03 -13.75 -17.43
C GLN A 468 -18.09 -14.81 -17.12
N GLN A 469 -17.68 -16.07 -17.24
CA GLN A 469 -18.46 -17.22 -16.80
C GLN A 469 -17.64 -17.99 -15.76
N SER A 470 -18.24 -18.25 -14.60
CA SER A 470 -17.63 -19.04 -13.53
C SER A 470 -18.56 -20.17 -13.16
N GLU A 471 -18.07 -21.40 -13.32
CA GLU A 471 -18.81 -22.62 -13.01
C GLU A 471 -18.23 -23.23 -11.74
N GLY A 472 -19.04 -23.38 -10.70
CA GLY A 472 -18.72 -24.05 -9.46
C GLY A 472 -19.68 -25.20 -9.18
N PHE A 473 -19.57 -25.79 -8.00
CA PHE A 473 -20.48 -26.84 -7.55
C PHE A 473 -21.90 -26.27 -7.46
N GLU A 474 -22.83 -26.86 -8.24
CA GLU A 474 -24.27 -26.49 -8.31
C GLU A 474 -24.60 -25.08 -8.78
N THR A 475 -23.62 -24.19 -8.99
CA THR A 475 -23.85 -22.80 -9.37
C THR A 475 -23.02 -22.39 -10.57
N THR A 476 -23.62 -21.58 -11.43
CA THR A 476 -22.91 -20.88 -12.50
C THR A 476 -23.17 -19.40 -12.36
N TYR A 477 -22.11 -18.63 -12.27
CA TYR A 477 -22.13 -17.16 -12.29
C TYR A 477 -21.74 -16.69 -13.67
N LEU A 478 -22.48 -15.70 -14.19
CA LEU A 478 -22.24 -15.05 -15.47
C LEU A 478 -22.24 -13.54 -15.26
N SER A 479 -21.29 -12.85 -15.85
CA SER A 479 -21.20 -11.39 -15.83
C SER A 479 -20.79 -10.87 -17.20
N ASP A 480 -21.63 -10.02 -17.77
CA ASP A 480 -21.39 -9.30 -19.01
C ASP A 480 -21.32 -7.80 -18.73
N VAL A 481 -20.25 -7.14 -19.13
CA VAL A 481 -20.10 -5.70 -18.97
C VAL A 481 -19.77 -5.08 -20.31
N GLY A 482 -20.61 -4.12 -20.71
CA GLY A 482 -20.34 -3.23 -21.84
C GLY A 482 -20.14 -1.82 -21.37
N SER A 483 -19.12 -1.11 -21.87
CA SER A 483 -18.94 0.30 -21.58
C SER A 483 -18.50 1.09 -22.80
N PHE A 484 -18.97 2.33 -22.85
CA PHE A 484 -18.54 3.35 -23.79
C PHE A 484 -18.04 4.56 -23.03
N THR A 485 -16.82 4.97 -23.34
CA THR A 485 -16.20 6.16 -22.76
C THR A 485 -15.85 7.13 -23.87
N THR A 486 -16.18 8.39 -23.68
CA THR A 486 -15.68 9.49 -24.52
C THR A 486 -15.02 10.53 -23.65
N GLY A 487 -13.89 11.03 -24.09
CA GLY A 487 -13.16 12.12 -23.42
C GLY A 487 -12.72 13.16 -24.44
N ARG A 488 -12.76 14.42 -24.04
CA ARG A 488 -12.33 15.53 -24.88
C ARG A 488 -11.66 16.61 -24.06
N SER A 489 -10.59 17.15 -24.63
CA SER A 489 -9.94 18.33 -24.11
C SER A 489 -10.42 19.58 -24.87
N PHE A 490 -10.70 20.62 -24.13
CA PHE A 490 -11.23 21.89 -24.63
C PHE A 490 -10.35 23.03 -24.16
N LEU A 491 -10.57 24.21 -24.76
CA LEU A 491 -9.91 25.45 -24.47
C LEU A 491 -8.43 25.47 -24.91
N LYS A 492 -7.89 26.67 -24.92
CA LYS A 492 -6.48 26.86 -25.22
C LYS A 492 -5.62 26.14 -24.17
N ASP A 493 -4.56 25.48 -24.61
CA ASP A 493 -3.65 24.71 -23.76
C ASP A 493 -4.31 23.50 -23.05
N ASN A 494 -5.44 22.99 -23.57
CA ASN A 494 -6.19 21.86 -22.99
C ASN A 494 -6.58 22.07 -21.52
N ASN A 495 -6.91 23.29 -21.16
CA ASN A 495 -7.19 23.67 -19.78
C ASN A 495 -8.47 23.05 -19.21
N LEU A 496 -9.37 22.56 -20.06
CA LEU A 496 -10.57 21.83 -19.65
C LEU A 496 -10.55 20.45 -20.28
N SER A 497 -10.51 19.40 -19.47
CA SER A 497 -10.73 18.02 -19.92
C SER A 497 -12.01 17.47 -19.32
N THR A 498 -12.80 16.81 -20.15
CA THR A 498 -14.04 16.16 -19.72
C THR A 498 -14.04 14.71 -20.15
N SER A 499 -14.72 13.85 -19.39
CA SER A 499 -15.02 12.50 -19.82
C SER A 499 -16.42 12.08 -19.38
N ALA A 500 -17.03 11.22 -20.18
CA ALA A 500 -18.29 10.58 -19.87
C ALA A 500 -18.15 9.09 -20.17
N THR A 501 -18.56 8.26 -19.23
CA THR A 501 -18.60 6.80 -19.37
C THR A 501 -20.02 6.32 -19.07
N VAL A 502 -20.57 5.55 -19.98
CA VAL A 502 -21.81 4.79 -19.75
C VAL A 502 -21.42 3.33 -19.69
N SER A 503 -21.88 2.63 -18.68
CA SER A 503 -21.67 1.19 -18.54
C SER A 503 -22.95 0.46 -18.22
N ILE A 504 -23.07 -0.76 -18.73
CA ILE A 504 -24.16 -1.69 -18.48
C ILE A 504 -23.51 -2.99 -18.04
N CYS A 505 -23.94 -3.50 -16.90
CA CYS A 505 -23.47 -4.75 -16.34
C CYS A 505 -24.66 -5.67 -16.09
N TYR A 506 -24.62 -6.84 -16.71
CA TYR A 506 -25.58 -7.92 -16.48
C TYR A 506 -24.88 -9.02 -15.68
N ASN A 507 -25.47 -9.38 -14.54
CA ASN A 507 -24.99 -10.47 -13.72
C ASN A 507 -26.11 -11.51 -13.55
N GLU A 508 -25.75 -12.78 -13.67
CA GLU A 508 -26.67 -13.89 -13.46
C GLU A 508 -26.02 -14.96 -12.59
N VAL A 509 -26.71 -15.36 -11.54
CA VAL A 509 -26.46 -16.62 -10.85
C VAL A 509 -27.57 -17.58 -11.35
N LYS A 510 -27.17 -18.55 -12.17
CA LYS A 510 -28.14 -19.45 -12.81
C LYS A 510 -29.10 -20.04 -11.79
N LYS A 511 -30.39 -20.01 -12.11
CA LYS A 511 -31.52 -20.49 -11.28
C LYS A 511 -31.78 -19.70 -9.99
N THR A 512 -30.99 -18.66 -9.67
CA THR A 512 -31.10 -17.96 -8.38
C THR A 512 -31.45 -16.49 -8.54
N SER A 513 -30.65 -15.73 -9.29
CA SER A 513 -30.84 -14.29 -9.41
C SER A 513 -30.31 -13.74 -10.73
N LYS A 514 -30.89 -12.66 -11.18
CA LYS A 514 -30.46 -11.87 -12.33
C LYS A 514 -30.45 -10.40 -11.92
N ASN A 515 -29.37 -9.73 -12.20
CA ASN A 515 -29.19 -8.32 -11.87
C ASN A 515 -28.73 -7.56 -13.10
N LEU A 516 -29.35 -6.43 -13.37
CA LEU A 516 -28.93 -5.48 -14.39
C LEU A 516 -28.56 -4.18 -13.68
N SER A 517 -27.35 -3.72 -13.87
CA SER A 517 -26.93 -2.41 -13.38
C SER A 517 -26.48 -1.52 -14.54
N MET A 518 -26.78 -0.24 -14.41
CA MET A 518 -26.35 0.79 -15.33
C MET A 518 -25.63 1.87 -14.55
N ALA A 519 -24.52 2.36 -15.06
CA ALA A 519 -23.81 3.49 -14.47
C ALA A 519 -23.47 4.55 -15.50
N LEU A 520 -23.54 5.80 -15.06
CA LEU A 520 -23.09 6.98 -15.78
C LEU A 520 -22.04 7.68 -14.91
N ASP A 521 -20.82 7.74 -15.40
CA ASP A 521 -19.73 8.46 -14.75
C ASP A 521 -19.33 9.66 -15.61
N LEU A 522 -19.36 10.82 -15.00
CA LEU A 522 -18.99 12.10 -15.61
C LEU A 522 -17.78 12.67 -14.87
N SER A 523 -16.81 13.19 -15.58
CA SER A 523 -15.72 13.95 -14.96
C SER A 523 -15.38 15.21 -15.78
N ALA A 524 -14.96 16.24 -15.08
CA ALA A 524 -14.45 17.47 -15.64
C ALA A 524 -13.27 17.98 -14.81
N ASN A 525 -12.17 18.30 -15.46
CA ASN A 525 -11.00 18.90 -14.83
C ASN A 525 -10.71 20.21 -15.53
N TYR A 526 -10.67 21.30 -14.76
CA TYR A 526 -10.42 22.64 -15.28
C TYR A 526 -9.23 23.27 -14.57
N THR A 527 -8.26 23.75 -15.35
CA THR A 527 -7.08 24.45 -14.83
C THR A 527 -7.13 25.91 -15.25
N LEU A 528 -7.23 26.81 -14.27
CA LEU A 528 -7.26 28.25 -14.48
C LEU A 528 -5.91 28.87 -14.12
N LYS A 529 -5.32 29.62 -15.07
CA LYS A 529 -4.05 30.35 -14.90
C LYS A 529 -2.89 29.47 -14.40
N LYS A 530 -2.92 28.15 -14.67
CA LYS A 530 -1.94 27.15 -14.17
C LYS A 530 -1.81 27.08 -12.65
N ALA A 531 -2.65 27.77 -11.92
CA ALA A 531 -2.60 27.89 -10.46
C ALA A 531 -3.81 27.25 -9.77
N HIS A 532 -4.97 27.31 -10.38
CA HIS A 532 -6.21 26.78 -9.81
C HIS A 532 -6.65 25.56 -10.59
N SER A 533 -6.80 24.44 -9.92
CA SER A 533 -7.32 23.20 -10.48
C SER A 533 -8.64 22.85 -9.83
N PHE A 534 -9.67 22.69 -10.64
CA PHE A 534 -11.00 22.25 -10.25
C PHE A 534 -11.24 20.88 -10.87
N SER A 535 -11.59 19.91 -10.05
CA SER A 535 -12.00 18.59 -10.53
C SER A 535 -13.39 18.28 -10.01
N PHE A 536 -14.26 17.93 -10.91
CA PHE A 536 -15.61 17.49 -10.61
C PHE A 536 -15.79 16.06 -11.13
N SER A 537 -16.38 15.19 -10.33
CA SER A 537 -16.83 13.86 -10.77
C SER A 537 -18.22 13.56 -10.22
N ALA A 538 -19.06 12.99 -11.06
CA ALA A 538 -20.40 12.53 -10.72
C ALA A 538 -20.55 11.08 -11.19
N SER A 539 -20.97 10.21 -10.31
CA SER A 539 -21.28 8.81 -10.59
C SER A 539 -22.73 8.55 -10.19
N PHE A 540 -23.50 8.03 -11.13
CA PHE A 540 -24.89 7.64 -10.96
C PHE A 540 -24.99 6.16 -11.31
N SER A 541 -25.40 5.33 -10.37
CA SER A 541 -25.58 3.90 -10.61
C SER A 541 -27.00 3.49 -10.26
N LYS A 542 -27.61 2.71 -11.11
CA LYS A 542 -28.92 2.09 -10.86
C LYS A 542 -28.76 0.58 -10.91
N TYR A 543 -29.23 -0.06 -9.88
CA TYR A 543 -29.25 -1.51 -9.74
C TYR A 543 -30.68 -1.99 -9.82
N GLY A 544 -30.94 -2.99 -10.64
CA GLY A 544 -32.25 -3.61 -10.79
C GLY A 544 -32.12 -5.11 -10.65
N ASP A 545 -32.90 -5.71 -9.75
CA ASP A 545 -33.02 -7.15 -9.67
C ASP A 545 -34.09 -7.58 -10.70
N VAL A 546 -33.67 -8.41 -11.67
CA VAL A 546 -34.54 -8.99 -12.68
C VAL A 546 -35.11 -10.32 -12.17
N ASN A 547 -35.51 -10.38 -10.90
CA ASN A 547 -35.97 -11.63 -10.29
C ASN A 547 -37.25 -12.15 -10.92
N LEU A 548 -37.27 -13.43 -11.12
CA LEU A 548 -38.44 -14.20 -11.53
C LEU A 548 -39.49 -14.30 -10.40
N THR A 549 -39.14 -13.95 -9.17
CA THR A 549 -40.04 -13.89 -8.02
C THR A 549 -40.32 -12.42 -7.69
N LYS A 550 -41.59 -12.03 -7.71
CA LYS A 550 -42.10 -10.65 -7.53
C LYS A 550 -41.77 -9.98 -6.17
N THR A 551 -40.82 -10.47 -5.41
CA THR A 551 -40.37 -9.87 -4.16
C THR A 551 -39.20 -8.89 -4.45
N LYS A 552 -39.39 -7.63 -4.06
CA LYS A 552 -38.39 -6.57 -4.19
C LYS A 552 -37.12 -7.01 -3.48
N SER A 553 -36.03 -7.15 -4.20
CA SER A 553 -34.74 -7.50 -3.62
C SER A 553 -34.14 -6.32 -2.87
N SER A 554 -33.39 -6.60 -1.82
CA SER A 554 -32.60 -5.60 -1.09
C SER A 554 -31.48 -4.96 -1.96
N LEU A 555 -31.26 -5.49 -3.17
CA LEU A 555 -30.28 -4.99 -4.14
C LEU A 555 -30.85 -3.99 -5.15
N ASP A 556 -32.18 -3.75 -5.15
CA ASP A 556 -32.78 -2.72 -6.02
C ASP A 556 -32.50 -1.34 -5.43
N GLY A 557 -31.86 -0.48 -6.21
CA GLY A 557 -31.62 0.86 -5.73
C GLY A 557 -30.75 1.72 -6.64
N THR A 558 -30.47 2.89 -6.14
CA THR A 558 -29.64 3.89 -6.80
C THR A 558 -28.54 4.37 -5.88
N ASP A 559 -27.36 4.55 -6.44
CA ASP A 559 -26.24 5.21 -5.81
C ASP A 559 -25.89 6.49 -6.56
N ILE A 560 -25.70 7.57 -5.81
CA ILE A 560 -25.26 8.86 -6.32
C ILE A 560 -24.01 9.28 -5.54
N ARG A 561 -22.94 9.55 -6.26
CA ARG A 561 -21.71 10.09 -5.69
C ARG A 561 -21.25 11.30 -6.48
N LEU A 562 -21.16 12.43 -5.79
CA LEU A 562 -20.65 13.68 -6.36
C LEU A 562 -19.38 14.05 -5.61
N THR A 563 -18.31 14.27 -6.33
CA THR A 563 -17.03 14.71 -5.71
C THR A 563 -16.55 15.98 -6.40
N MET A 564 -16.27 17.00 -5.59
CA MET A 564 -15.65 18.24 -6.02
C MET A 564 -14.32 18.40 -5.31
N ASN A 565 -13.26 18.59 -6.09
CA ASN A 565 -11.93 18.85 -5.58
C ASN A 565 -11.43 20.18 -6.15
N TYR A 566 -10.89 21.01 -5.28
CA TYR A 566 -10.25 22.27 -5.65
C TYR A 566 -8.84 22.31 -5.10
N VAL A 567 -7.88 22.68 -5.92
CA VAL A 567 -6.47 22.85 -5.53
C VAL A 567 -5.99 24.21 -6.04
N TYR A 568 -5.45 24.98 -5.14
CA TYR A 568 -4.70 26.19 -5.47
C TYR A 568 -3.20 25.95 -5.28
N THR A 569 -2.43 26.04 -6.35
CA THR A 569 -0.96 25.95 -6.34
C THR A 569 -0.38 27.36 -6.50
N PHE A 570 0.56 27.73 -5.66
CA PHE A 570 1.10 29.06 -5.61
C PHE A 570 2.61 29.09 -5.41
N THR A 571 3.21 30.16 -5.89
CA THR A 571 4.56 30.60 -5.50
C THR A 571 4.40 31.92 -4.75
N LEU A 572 4.52 31.84 -3.41
CA LEU A 572 4.36 33.02 -2.55
C LEU A 572 5.50 34.01 -2.72
N LEU A 573 6.71 33.49 -2.84
CA LEU A 573 7.91 34.30 -2.96
C LEU A 573 8.96 33.52 -3.73
N GLU A 574 9.57 34.17 -4.72
CA GLU A 574 10.70 33.66 -5.47
C GLU A 574 11.72 34.79 -5.62
N ILE A 575 12.78 34.75 -4.84
CA ILE A 575 13.92 35.64 -4.97
C ILE A 575 14.94 34.95 -5.85
N LYS A 576 15.00 35.33 -7.13
CA LYS A 576 15.95 34.80 -8.11
C LYS A 576 17.33 35.41 -7.92
N ARG A 577 18.33 34.63 -8.18
CA ARG A 577 19.71 35.07 -8.27
C ARG A 577 19.86 36.05 -9.45
N LYS A 578 20.47 37.23 -9.22
CA LYS A 578 20.91 38.08 -10.32
C LYS A 578 21.97 37.32 -11.13
N ALA A 579 21.71 37.11 -12.41
CA ALA A 579 22.71 36.55 -13.32
C ALA A 579 23.96 37.47 -13.28
N LYS A 580 25.13 36.89 -13.02
CA LYS A 580 26.37 37.64 -13.24
C LYS A 580 26.46 37.90 -14.72
N GLU A 581 26.32 39.14 -15.14
CA GLU A 581 26.73 39.57 -16.48
C GLU A 581 28.19 39.14 -16.65
N LYS A 582 28.46 38.30 -17.62
CA LYS A 582 29.81 37.99 -18.05
C LYS A 582 30.35 39.30 -18.67
N LYS A 583 31.24 40.00 -17.91
CA LYS A 583 32.11 40.99 -18.48
C LYS A 583 33.20 40.30 -19.31
#